data_5b47d2dc2badc7527e314ab62e3c3ba4
#
_entry.id   5b47d2dc2badc7527e314ab62e3c3ba4
#
_cell.length_a   1.000
_cell.length_b   1.000
_cell.length_c   1.000
_cell.angle_alpha   90.00
_cell.angle_beta   90.00
_cell.angle_gamma   90.00
#
_symmetry.space_group_name_H-M   'P 1'
#
loop_
_entity.id
_entity.type
_entity.pdbx_description
1 polymer ?
#
loop_
_entity_poly.entity_id
_entity_poly.type
_entity_poly.pdbx_seq_one_letter_code
_entity_poly.pdbx_strand_id
1 'polypeptide(L)'
;MPVEAVLTTVVPAADIDKARSILHGITETRDVAHRFHRVRHVRRLDLSIRGIPIIKSLQSQNPKPETLPQWQDLHSTLSRQQYLLTERVDITQEVLAAMAAGQPVPMSEQTQNGERILRFNDFPDPPNPRVPQTVMQRKQFDIREPGPLLEQHLADSGFSVYSEHIEETYHWWHNNNLEFVLWRQFKDLPDHPQPSPLVHAPDQPNWLVPDLSKLEPISPFWMCFVRAVVDATPVDKMAERMAEAHGRLGAVEQQLEGVYRFMVFDRRAFDTRYQGDDE
;
A
#
# COMPACT_ATOMS: atom_id res chain seq x y z
N MET A 1 -3.99 15.27 6.33
CA MET A 1 -3.49 14.03 5.67
C MET A 1 -2.02 13.86 5.97
N PRO A 2 -1.57 12.69 6.41
CA PRO A 2 -0.14 12.38 6.60
C PRO A 2 0.66 12.54 5.31
N VAL A 3 1.96 12.83 5.45
CA VAL A 3 2.91 12.89 4.34
C VAL A 3 3.96 11.81 4.53
N GLU A 4 4.19 11.02 3.49
CA GLU A 4 5.27 10.06 3.42
C GLU A 4 6.48 10.70 2.76
N ALA A 5 7.66 10.58 3.39
CA ALA A 5 8.95 10.85 2.79
C ALA A 5 9.68 9.53 2.62
N VAL A 6 10.24 9.24 1.43
CA VAL A 6 10.79 7.92 1.12
C VAL A 6 12.07 8.00 0.31
N LEU A 7 13.07 7.19 0.69
CA LEU A 7 14.22 6.81 -0.11
C LEU A 7 13.91 5.51 -0.82
N THR A 8 14.37 5.35 -2.05
CA THR A 8 14.09 4.16 -2.84
C THR A 8 15.36 3.65 -3.52
N THR A 9 15.56 2.34 -3.48
CA THR A 9 16.62 1.64 -4.24
C THR A 9 16.13 0.27 -4.68
N VAL A 10 16.92 -0.40 -5.53
CA VAL A 10 16.66 -1.76 -5.99
C VAL A 10 17.71 -2.72 -5.46
N VAL A 11 17.30 -3.95 -5.18
CA VAL A 11 18.15 -5.04 -4.71
C VAL A 11 17.95 -6.22 -5.66
N PRO A 12 19.00 -6.75 -6.30
CA PRO A 12 18.90 -7.98 -7.09
C PRO A 12 18.35 -9.13 -6.25
N ALA A 13 17.52 -9.99 -6.82
CA ALA A 13 16.97 -11.13 -6.08
C ALA A 13 18.06 -12.08 -5.55
N ALA A 14 19.20 -12.17 -6.24
CA ALA A 14 20.35 -12.94 -5.78
C ALA A 14 21.00 -12.39 -4.50
N ASP A 15 20.82 -11.11 -4.20
CA ASP A 15 21.43 -10.43 -3.05
C ASP A 15 20.44 -10.23 -1.88
N ILE A 16 19.25 -10.83 -1.95
CA ILE A 16 18.18 -10.58 -0.97
C ILE A 16 18.60 -10.94 0.47
N ASP A 17 19.28 -12.06 0.68
CA ASP A 17 19.71 -12.49 2.02
C ASP A 17 20.77 -11.55 2.58
N LYS A 18 21.67 -11.06 1.74
CA LYS A 18 22.65 -10.04 2.11
C LYS A 18 21.96 -8.73 2.50
N ALA A 19 20.99 -8.30 1.70
CA ALA A 19 20.20 -7.10 1.99
C ALA A 19 19.45 -7.22 3.31
N ARG A 20 18.80 -8.35 3.56
CA ARG A 20 18.11 -8.63 4.83
C ARG A 20 19.08 -8.58 6.02
N SER A 21 20.27 -9.17 5.89
CA SER A 21 21.27 -9.13 6.94
C SER A 21 21.77 -7.71 7.24
N ILE A 22 21.97 -6.88 6.21
CA ILE A 22 22.36 -5.48 6.35
C ILE A 22 21.26 -4.67 7.06
N LEU A 23 20.01 -4.79 6.61
CA LEU A 23 18.90 -4.06 7.21
C LEU A 23 18.63 -4.50 8.64
N HIS A 24 18.78 -5.78 8.94
CA HIS A 24 18.69 -6.30 10.29
C HIS A 24 19.79 -5.70 11.21
N GLY A 25 21.02 -5.58 10.71
CA GLY A 25 22.13 -4.97 11.45
C GLY A 25 21.91 -3.47 11.74
N ILE A 26 21.33 -2.73 10.78
CA ILE A 26 21.09 -1.29 10.93
C ILE A 26 19.94 -1.00 11.88
N THR A 27 18.87 -1.77 11.78
CA THR A 27 17.65 -1.52 12.57
C THR A 27 17.75 -2.09 13.98
N GLU A 28 18.72 -2.98 14.24
CA GLU A 28 18.86 -3.72 15.51
C GLU A 28 17.58 -4.45 15.94
N THR A 29 16.64 -4.60 15.01
CA THR A 29 15.32 -5.18 15.26
C THR A 29 15.42 -6.70 15.15
N ARG A 30 15.04 -7.44 16.21
CA ARG A 30 15.03 -8.90 16.20
C ARG A 30 13.87 -9.48 15.41
N ASP A 31 12.74 -8.79 15.39
CA ASP A 31 11.52 -9.25 14.76
C ASP A 31 11.35 -8.60 13.38
N VAL A 32 11.60 -9.38 12.35
CA VAL A 32 11.33 -9.01 10.96
C VAL A 32 9.94 -9.51 10.60
N ALA A 33 9.04 -8.61 10.24
CA ALA A 33 7.73 -9.01 9.76
C ALA A 33 7.84 -9.42 8.28
N HIS A 34 7.88 -10.73 8.03
CA HIS A 34 7.73 -11.29 6.69
C HIS A 34 6.25 -11.53 6.41
N ARG A 35 5.72 -10.90 5.37
CA ARG A 35 4.30 -10.93 5.05
C ARG A 35 4.06 -11.11 3.56
N PHE A 36 2.96 -11.77 3.27
CA PHE A 36 2.36 -11.77 1.94
C PHE A 36 1.03 -11.02 2.01
N HIS A 37 0.77 -10.24 0.98
CA HIS A 37 -0.46 -9.47 0.86
C HIS A 37 -1.13 -9.81 -0.46
N ARG A 38 -2.43 -10.00 -0.40
CA ARG A 38 -3.29 -9.86 -1.58
C ARG A 38 -3.56 -8.37 -1.76
N VAL A 39 -3.29 -7.89 -2.95
CA VAL A 39 -3.46 -6.47 -3.30
C VAL A 39 -4.45 -6.36 -4.44
N ARG A 40 -5.49 -5.57 -4.23
CA ARG A 40 -6.45 -5.19 -5.27
C ARG A 40 -6.32 -3.71 -5.55
N HIS A 41 -6.15 -3.36 -6.81
CA HIS A 41 -6.34 -1.99 -7.24
C HIS A 41 -7.81 -1.78 -7.63
N VAL A 42 -8.42 -0.76 -7.05
CA VAL A 42 -9.82 -0.45 -7.29
C VAL A 42 -9.96 0.93 -7.92
N ARG A 43 -10.83 1.04 -8.92
CA ARG A 43 -11.13 2.27 -9.63
C ARG A 43 -12.62 2.43 -9.87
N ARG A 44 -13.04 3.65 -10.16
CA ARG A 44 -14.39 3.90 -10.64
C ARG A 44 -14.48 3.74 -12.15
N LEU A 45 -15.56 3.12 -12.60
CA LEU A 45 -15.91 3.06 -14.02
C LEU A 45 -16.67 4.33 -14.42
N ASP A 46 -17.58 4.81 -13.55
CA ASP A 46 -18.32 6.05 -13.78
C ASP A 46 -17.55 7.26 -13.23
N LEU A 47 -16.89 7.97 -14.11
CA LEU A 47 -16.10 9.16 -13.77
C LEU A 47 -16.95 10.40 -13.44
N SER A 48 -18.27 10.36 -13.63
CA SER A 48 -19.16 11.43 -13.22
C SER A 48 -19.36 11.48 -11.70
N ILE A 49 -19.16 10.35 -11.00
CA ILE A 49 -19.25 10.25 -9.55
C ILE A 49 -18.09 11.02 -8.92
N ARG A 50 -18.40 12.01 -8.09
CA ARG A 50 -17.40 12.82 -7.37
C ARG A 50 -17.41 12.53 -5.87
N GLY A 51 -16.22 12.55 -5.24
CA GLY A 51 -16.09 12.31 -3.81
C GLY A 51 -16.48 10.88 -3.40
N ILE A 52 -16.99 10.71 -2.20
CA ILE A 52 -17.51 9.46 -1.63
C ILE A 52 -19.01 9.64 -1.37
N PRO A 53 -19.91 9.03 -2.16
CA PRO A 53 -21.36 9.23 -2.02
C PRO A 53 -21.91 8.90 -0.63
N ILE A 54 -21.38 7.86 0.01
CA ILE A 54 -21.81 7.41 1.35
C ILE A 54 -21.38 8.34 2.48
N ILE A 55 -20.57 9.38 2.23
CA ILE A 55 -19.99 10.22 3.30
C ILE A 55 -21.07 10.86 4.20
N LYS A 56 -22.20 11.24 3.63
CA LYS A 56 -23.31 11.81 4.41
C LYS A 56 -23.92 10.78 5.37
N SER A 57 -24.04 9.52 4.93
CA SER A 57 -24.50 8.42 5.77
C SER A 57 -23.52 8.16 6.91
N LEU A 58 -22.20 8.08 6.62
CA LEU A 58 -21.18 7.92 7.64
C LEU A 58 -21.18 9.07 8.66
N GLN A 59 -21.38 10.30 8.21
CA GLN A 59 -21.47 11.48 9.08
C GLN A 59 -22.69 11.47 9.99
N SER A 60 -23.79 10.87 9.55
CA SER A 60 -25.06 10.82 10.33
C SER A 60 -25.14 9.64 11.29
N GLN A 61 -24.22 8.68 11.23
CA GLN A 61 -24.19 7.52 12.14
C GLN A 61 -23.93 7.94 13.59
N ASN A 62 -24.54 7.22 14.51
CA ASN A 62 -24.30 7.39 15.94
C ASN A 62 -24.11 5.99 16.61
N PRO A 63 -22.89 5.60 17.06
CA PRO A 63 -21.64 6.40 17.01
C PRO A 63 -21.06 6.52 15.59
N LYS A 64 -20.30 7.59 15.36
CA LYS A 64 -19.59 7.79 14.10
C LYS A 64 -18.41 6.82 13.99
N PRO A 65 -18.11 6.31 12.77
CA PRO A 65 -16.92 5.48 12.56
C PRO A 65 -15.63 6.21 12.96
N GLU A 66 -14.69 5.50 13.57
CA GLU A 66 -13.36 6.05 13.90
C GLU A 66 -12.58 6.47 12.66
N THR A 67 -12.85 5.82 11.53
CA THR A 67 -12.25 6.10 10.21
C THR A 67 -12.89 7.27 9.47
N LEU A 68 -13.91 7.93 10.05
CA LEU A 68 -14.61 9.04 9.40
C LEU A 68 -13.70 10.18 8.93
N PRO A 69 -12.67 10.62 9.68
CA PRO A 69 -11.75 11.67 9.21
C PRO A 69 -11.02 11.27 7.92
N GLN A 70 -10.55 10.03 7.81
CA GLN A 70 -9.89 9.50 6.62
C GLN A 70 -10.87 9.41 5.42
N TRP A 71 -12.11 8.98 5.65
CA TRP A 71 -13.16 8.99 4.63
C TRP A 71 -13.50 10.41 4.16
N GLN A 72 -13.49 11.41 5.05
CA GLN A 72 -13.69 12.82 4.69
C GLN A 72 -12.52 13.34 3.84
N ASP A 73 -11.29 13.01 4.21
CA ASP A 73 -10.10 13.35 3.44
C ASP A 73 -10.14 12.74 2.04
N LEU A 74 -10.51 11.44 1.94
CA LEU A 74 -10.69 10.75 0.68
C LEU A 74 -11.81 11.37 -0.16
N HIS A 75 -12.96 11.70 0.45
CA HIS A 75 -14.05 12.40 -0.21
C HIS A 75 -13.60 13.73 -0.83
N SER A 76 -12.90 14.56 -0.05
CA SER A 76 -12.38 15.84 -0.51
C SER A 76 -11.42 15.69 -1.69
N THR A 77 -10.56 14.68 -1.65
CA THR A 77 -9.58 14.40 -2.69
C THR A 77 -10.28 13.92 -3.98
N LEU A 78 -11.14 12.90 -3.87
CA LEU A 78 -11.86 12.31 -5.00
C LEU A 78 -12.94 13.23 -5.60
N SER A 79 -13.31 14.31 -4.90
CA SER A 79 -14.17 15.36 -5.47
C SER A 79 -13.46 16.18 -6.55
N ARG A 80 -12.13 16.21 -6.52
CA ARG A 80 -11.31 17.00 -7.46
C ARG A 80 -10.72 16.15 -8.57
N GLN A 81 -10.22 14.98 -8.23
CA GLN A 81 -9.48 14.10 -9.12
C GLN A 81 -9.80 12.64 -8.80
N GLN A 82 -9.89 11.78 -9.82
CA GLN A 82 -10.02 10.34 -9.64
C GLN A 82 -8.64 9.71 -9.39
N TYR A 83 -8.62 8.68 -8.53
CA TYR A 83 -7.42 7.93 -8.17
C TYR A 83 -7.70 6.43 -8.17
N LEU A 84 -6.69 5.69 -8.54
CA LEU A 84 -6.61 4.26 -8.27
C LEU A 84 -6.31 4.09 -6.78
N LEU A 85 -7.17 3.39 -6.07
CA LEU A 85 -6.96 3.07 -4.66
C LEU A 85 -6.42 1.66 -4.54
N THR A 86 -5.66 1.40 -3.48
CA THR A 86 -5.06 0.09 -3.22
C THR A 86 -5.69 -0.53 -1.98
N GLU A 87 -6.40 -1.63 -2.15
CA GLU A 87 -6.86 -2.46 -1.04
C GLU A 87 -5.83 -3.55 -0.76
N ARG A 88 -5.46 -3.74 0.50
CA ARG A 88 -4.50 -4.76 0.95
C ARG A 88 -5.12 -5.64 2.02
N VAL A 89 -4.89 -6.94 1.86
CA VAL A 89 -5.31 -7.98 2.80
C VAL A 89 -4.10 -8.83 3.14
N ASP A 90 -3.80 -9.00 4.42
CA ASP A 90 -2.72 -9.87 4.86
C ASP A 90 -3.10 -11.34 4.61
N ILE A 91 -2.19 -12.11 4.02
CA ILE A 91 -2.33 -13.55 3.88
C ILE A 91 -1.78 -14.19 5.16
N THR A 92 -2.64 -14.85 5.92
CA THR A 92 -2.26 -15.42 7.23
C THR A 92 -1.32 -16.61 7.09
N GLN A 93 -0.60 -16.94 8.17
CA GLN A 93 0.31 -18.10 8.20
C GLN A 93 -0.44 -19.43 7.98
N GLU A 94 -1.71 -19.53 8.38
CA GLU A 94 -2.56 -20.70 8.14
C GLU A 94 -2.82 -20.89 6.63
N VAL A 95 -3.13 -19.79 5.96
CA VAL A 95 -3.29 -19.76 4.49
C VAL A 95 -1.98 -20.15 3.83
N LEU A 96 -0.84 -19.60 4.26
CA LEU A 96 0.48 -19.93 3.72
C LEU A 96 0.83 -21.41 3.93
N ALA A 97 0.55 -21.98 5.10
CA ALA A 97 0.79 -23.38 5.40
C ALA A 97 -0.04 -24.32 4.51
N ALA A 98 -1.31 -23.98 4.30
CA ALA A 98 -2.18 -24.78 3.43
C ALA A 98 -1.77 -24.67 1.95
N MET A 99 -1.30 -23.49 1.51
CA MET A 99 -0.72 -23.30 0.18
C MET A 99 0.53 -24.17 -0.02
N ALA A 100 1.43 -24.21 0.96
CA ALA A 100 2.62 -25.04 0.91
C ALA A 100 2.28 -26.54 0.85
N ALA A 101 1.12 -26.93 1.40
CA ALA A 101 0.59 -28.29 1.34
C ALA A 101 -0.12 -28.61 0.01
N GLY A 102 -0.21 -27.65 -0.93
CA GLY A 102 -0.94 -27.80 -2.20
C GLY A 102 -2.45 -27.96 -2.04
N GLN A 103 -2.99 -27.54 -0.91
CA GLN A 103 -4.42 -27.61 -0.63
C GLN A 103 -5.09 -26.31 -1.08
N PRO A 104 -6.23 -26.38 -1.80
CA PRO A 104 -7.03 -25.20 -2.05
C PRO A 104 -7.55 -24.69 -0.69
N VAL A 105 -7.11 -23.51 -0.29
CA VAL A 105 -7.57 -22.88 0.95
C VAL A 105 -8.74 -21.99 0.60
N PRO A 106 -9.95 -22.32 1.03
CA PRO A 106 -11.00 -21.32 1.06
C PRO A 106 -10.52 -20.18 1.96
N MET A 107 -10.60 -18.95 1.49
CA MET A 107 -10.38 -17.80 2.37
C MET A 107 -11.30 -17.99 3.59
N SER A 108 -10.73 -18.27 4.76
CA SER A 108 -11.51 -18.51 5.98
C SER A 108 -12.38 -17.28 6.29
N GLU A 109 -13.47 -17.48 7.03
CA GLU A 109 -14.29 -16.37 7.53
C GLU A 109 -13.43 -15.30 8.23
N GLN A 110 -12.32 -15.69 8.88
CA GLN A 110 -11.39 -14.77 9.51
C GLN A 110 -10.65 -13.90 8.48
N THR A 111 -10.29 -14.43 7.33
CA THR A 111 -9.64 -13.65 6.25
C THR A 111 -10.66 -12.81 5.48
N GLN A 112 -11.91 -13.28 5.38
CA GLN A 112 -13.00 -12.52 4.77
C GLN A 112 -13.48 -11.39 5.69
N ASN A 113 -13.56 -11.64 7.00
CA ASN A 113 -14.04 -10.69 8.01
C ASN A 113 -12.92 -9.91 8.70
N GLY A 114 -11.64 -10.22 8.38
CA GLY A 114 -10.48 -9.54 8.94
C GLY A 114 -10.40 -8.06 8.53
N GLU A 115 -9.59 -7.31 9.27
CA GLU A 115 -9.28 -5.93 8.94
C GLU A 115 -8.59 -5.84 7.58
N ARG A 116 -9.03 -4.93 6.74
CA ARG A 116 -8.43 -4.58 5.47
C ARG A 116 -7.97 -3.14 5.46
N ILE A 117 -6.99 -2.87 4.65
CA ILE A 117 -6.39 -1.55 4.51
C ILE A 117 -6.71 -1.02 3.12
N LEU A 118 -7.46 0.06 3.05
CA LEU A 118 -7.59 0.86 1.83
C LEU A 118 -6.56 1.99 1.88
N ARG A 119 -5.61 1.95 0.96
CA ARG A 119 -4.54 2.93 0.86
C ARG A 119 -4.81 3.93 -0.25
N PHE A 120 -4.71 5.20 0.09
CA PHE A 120 -4.62 6.30 -0.85
C PHE A 120 -3.17 6.78 -0.95
N ASN A 121 -2.68 6.92 -2.16
CA ASN A 121 -1.40 7.55 -2.47
C ASN A 121 -1.65 8.71 -3.43
N ASP A 122 -1.16 9.90 -3.09
CA ASP A 122 -1.16 11.03 -4.02
C ASP A 122 0.02 10.93 -5.01
N PHE A 123 -0.06 11.69 -6.07
CA PHE A 123 1.07 11.87 -6.98
C PHE A 123 2.25 12.50 -6.22
N PRO A 124 3.46 11.96 -6.38
CA PRO A 124 4.62 12.50 -5.67
C PRO A 124 4.85 13.98 -5.95
N ASP A 125 5.22 14.72 -4.92
CA ASP A 125 5.54 16.14 -5.01
C ASP A 125 6.67 16.41 -6.03
N PRO A 126 6.68 17.57 -6.71
CA PRO A 126 7.78 17.94 -7.58
C PRO A 126 9.07 18.09 -6.77
N PRO A 127 10.24 17.85 -7.40
CA PRO A 127 11.53 18.05 -6.75
C PRO A 127 11.60 19.43 -6.11
N ASN A 128 12.02 19.48 -4.85
CA ASN A 128 12.15 20.69 -4.07
C ASN A 128 13.63 20.87 -3.68
N PRO A 129 14.30 22.01 -4.00
CA PRO A 129 15.70 22.24 -3.67
C PRO A 129 16.00 22.18 -2.15
N ARG A 130 14.98 22.30 -1.29
CA ARG A 130 15.12 22.24 0.17
C ARG A 130 15.03 20.81 0.72
N VAL A 131 14.77 19.84 -0.13
CA VAL A 131 14.64 18.42 0.20
C VAL A 131 15.79 17.67 -0.45
N PRO A 132 16.42 16.69 0.21
CA PRO A 132 17.41 15.84 -0.45
C PRO A 132 16.85 15.31 -1.78
N GLN A 133 17.63 15.39 -2.85
CA GLN A 133 17.16 15.04 -4.20
C GLN A 133 16.77 13.57 -4.34
N THR A 134 17.27 12.71 -3.47
CA THR A 134 16.98 11.28 -3.39
C THR A 134 15.68 10.97 -2.66
N VAL A 135 15.12 11.94 -1.91
CA VAL A 135 13.88 11.77 -1.14
C VAL A 135 12.68 12.17 -1.98
N MET A 136 11.77 11.23 -2.17
CA MET A 136 10.45 11.47 -2.74
C MET A 136 9.44 11.74 -1.62
N GLN A 137 8.51 12.65 -1.85
CA GLN A 137 7.43 12.96 -0.91
C GLN A 137 6.07 12.80 -1.59
N ARG A 138 5.08 12.33 -0.82
CA ARG A 138 3.67 12.30 -1.27
C ARG A 138 2.74 12.27 -0.07
N LYS A 139 1.51 12.71 -0.28
CA LYS A 139 0.44 12.45 0.69
C LYS A 139 0.03 10.99 0.60
N GLN A 140 -0.11 10.36 1.75
CA GLN A 140 -0.56 8.98 1.86
C GLN A 140 -1.38 8.83 3.13
N PHE A 141 -2.43 8.02 3.09
CA PHE A 141 -3.11 7.57 4.30
C PHE A 141 -3.80 6.23 4.07
N ASP A 142 -4.07 5.56 5.17
CA ASP A 142 -4.72 4.27 5.22
C ASP A 142 -6.07 4.40 5.93
N ILE A 143 -7.11 3.79 5.35
CA ILE A 143 -8.40 3.54 6.00
C ILE A 143 -8.43 2.06 6.37
N ARG A 144 -8.61 1.75 7.66
CA ARG A 144 -8.66 0.39 8.19
C ARG A 144 -10.07 0.06 8.58
N GLU A 145 -10.64 -0.95 7.95
CA GLU A 145 -12.01 -1.39 8.24
C GLU A 145 -12.17 -2.91 8.11
N PRO A 146 -13.21 -3.50 8.75
CA PRO A 146 -13.60 -4.87 8.48
C PRO A 146 -13.85 -5.09 6.98
N GLY A 147 -13.34 -6.21 6.44
CA GLY A 147 -13.37 -6.49 5.01
C GLY A 147 -14.75 -6.33 4.35
N PRO A 148 -15.82 -6.94 4.88
CA PRO A 148 -17.16 -6.82 4.28
C PRO A 148 -17.68 -5.37 4.26
N LEU A 149 -17.37 -4.60 5.31
CA LEU A 149 -17.79 -3.19 5.41
C LEU A 149 -17.04 -2.33 4.40
N LEU A 150 -15.72 -2.54 4.25
CA LEU A 150 -14.92 -1.83 3.25
C LEU A 150 -15.40 -2.14 1.84
N GLU A 151 -15.64 -3.42 1.51
CA GLU A 151 -16.17 -3.82 0.20
C GLU A 151 -17.52 -3.16 -0.10
N GLN A 152 -18.42 -3.13 0.89
CA GLN A 152 -19.71 -2.46 0.75
C GLN A 152 -19.53 -0.96 0.49
N HIS A 153 -18.70 -0.27 1.28
CA HIS A 153 -18.44 1.16 1.13
C HIS A 153 -17.84 1.50 -0.24
N LEU A 154 -16.93 0.67 -0.75
CA LEU A 154 -16.35 0.84 -2.06
C LEU A 154 -17.37 0.59 -3.18
N ALA A 155 -18.17 -0.47 -3.07
CA ALA A 155 -19.23 -0.79 -4.03
C ALA A 155 -20.29 0.32 -4.09
N ASP A 156 -20.79 0.78 -2.94
CA ASP A 156 -21.76 1.88 -2.83
C ASP A 156 -21.18 3.20 -3.35
N SER A 157 -19.86 3.32 -3.39
CA SER A 157 -19.15 4.47 -3.97
C SER A 157 -18.80 4.29 -5.44
N GLY A 158 -19.24 3.20 -6.09
CA GLY A 158 -19.07 2.95 -7.52
C GLY A 158 -17.67 2.46 -7.92
N PHE A 159 -16.90 1.91 -6.98
CA PHE A 159 -15.60 1.29 -7.29
C PHE A 159 -15.77 -0.15 -7.76
N SER A 160 -14.84 -0.60 -8.58
CA SER A 160 -14.66 -2.00 -9.03
C SER A 160 -13.20 -2.37 -9.00
N VAL A 161 -12.92 -3.67 -8.96
CA VAL A 161 -11.54 -4.18 -9.03
C VAL A 161 -11.00 -3.96 -10.44
N TYR A 162 -9.85 -3.34 -10.54
CA TYR A 162 -9.12 -3.09 -11.79
C TYR A 162 -8.03 -4.14 -12.04
N SER A 163 -7.25 -4.46 -11.02
CA SER A 163 -6.23 -5.51 -11.07
C SER A 163 -6.04 -6.14 -9.70
N GLU A 164 -5.51 -7.34 -9.68
CA GLU A 164 -5.24 -8.09 -8.47
C GLU A 164 -3.93 -8.85 -8.58
N HIS A 165 -3.09 -8.78 -7.56
CA HIS A 165 -1.81 -9.46 -7.49
C HIS A 165 -1.42 -9.81 -6.05
N ILE A 166 -0.33 -10.56 -5.91
CA ILE A 166 0.29 -10.86 -4.62
C ILE A 166 1.55 -10.02 -4.47
N GLU A 167 1.75 -9.50 -3.27
CA GLU A 167 2.99 -8.84 -2.85
C GLU A 167 3.66 -9.64 -1.73
N GLU A 168 4.97 -9.64 -1.73
CA GLU A 168 5.79 -10.15 -0.63
C GLU A 168 6.59 -9.00 -0.04
N THR A 169 6.62 -8.92 1.29
CA THR A 169 7.28 -7.82 2.00
C THR A 169 8.05 -8.32 3.22
N TYR A 170 9.19 -7.69 3.47
CA TYR A 170 9.91 -7.75 4.74
C TYR A 170 9.93 -6.36 5.33
N HIS A 171 9.54 -6.23 6.61
CA HIS A 171 9.48 -4.95 7.31
C HIS A 171 10.40 -4.94 8.53
N TRP A 172 11.12 -3.85 8.70
CA TRP A 172 11.92 -3.52 9.88
C TRP A 172 11.54 -2.12 10.35
N TRP A 173 11.54 -1.94 11.65
CA TRP A 173 11.29 -0.65 12.27
C TRP A 173 12.54 -0.19 12.99
N HIS A 174 12.97 1.04 12.75
CA HIS A 174 14.09 1.68 13.43
C HIS A 174 13.61 2.89 14.20
N ASN A 175 13.84 2.90 15.53
CA ASN A 175 13.50 4.00 16.43
C ASN A 175 12.06 4.52 16.29
N ASN A 176 11.11 3.64 16.02
CA ASN A 176 9.68 3.90 15.86
C ASN A 176 9.27 4.92 14.79
N ASN A 177 10.23 5.46 14.02
CA ASN A 177 9.97 6.55 13.10
C ASN A 177 10.42 6.29 11.65
N LEU A 178 11.24 5.26 11.43
CA LEU A 178 11.65 4.84 10.10
C LEU A 178 11.24 3.39 9.88
N GLU A 179 10.62 3.15 8.75
CA GLU A 179 10.29 1.82 8.29
C GLU A 179 11.15 1.46 7.08
N PHE A 180 11.82 0.33 7.16
CA PHE A 180 12.57 -0.26 6.06
C PHE A 180 11.72 -1.40 5.49
N VAL A 181 11.51 -1.39 4.19
CA VAL A 181 10.68 -2.38 3.50
C VAL A 181 11.44 -2.92 2.32
N LEU A 182 11.60 -4.23 2.26
CA LEU A 182 11.89 -4.93 1.01
C LEU A 182 10.56 -5.42 0.45
N TRP A 183 10.30 -5.11 -0.80
CA TRP A 183 9.03 -5.38 -1.47
C TRP A 183 9.27 -5.97 -2.85
N ARG A 184 8.48 -6.96 -3.21
CA ARG A 184 8.34 -7.43 -4.58
C ARG A 184 6.89 -7.78 -4.89
N GLN A 185 6.57 -7.72 -6.17
CA GLN A 185 5.26 -8.07 -6.71
C GLN A 185 5.39 -9.31 -7.60
N PHE A 186 4.39 -10.16 -7.52
CA PHE A 186 4.22 -11.28 -8.43
C PHE A 186 3.27 -10.91 -9.58
N LYS A 187 3.35 -11.64 -10.69
CA LYS A 187 2.47 -11.46 -11.84
C LYS A 187 1.01 -11.60 -11.42
N ASP A 188 0.15 -10.89 -12.12
CA ASP A 188 -1.29 -10.96 -11.90
C ASP A 188 -1.79 -12.41 -12.03
N LEU A 189 -2.78 -12.71 -11.20
CA LEU A 189 -3.40 -14.03 -11.20
C LEU A 189 -4.19 -14.21 -12.51
N PRO A 190 -3.95 -15.31 -13.28
CA PRO A 190 -4.39 -15.41 -14.69
C PRO A 190 -5.90 -15.53 -14.93
N ASP A 191 -6.72 -15.74 -13.90
CA ASP A 191 -8.09 -16.22 -14.08
C ASP A 191 -9.21 -15.24 -13.65
N HIS A 192 -8.91 -13.94 -13.49
CA HIS A 192 -9.96 -12.97 -13.15
C HIS A 192 -10.33 -12.10 -14.35
N PRO A 193 -11.58 -12.19 -14.85
CA PRO A 193 -12.08 -11.24 -15.85
C PRO A 193 -12.09 -9.84 -15.23
N GLN A 194 -11.42 -8.92 -15.88
CA GLN A 194 -11.33 -7.51 -15.45
C GLN A 194 -12.33 -6.66 -16.25
N PRO A 195 -13.04 -5.72 -15.65
CA PRO A 195 -13.16 -5.43 -14.21
C PRO A 195 -14.07 -6.44 -13.48
N SER A 196 -13.71 -6.80 -12.26
CA SER A 196 -14.50 -7.70 -11.41
C SER A 196 -15.32 -6.93 -10.38
N PRO A 197 -16.53 -7.39 -9.99
CA PRO A 197 -17.29 -6.77 -8.92
C PRO A 197 -16.54 -6.89 -7.59
N LEU A 198 -16.65 -5.87 -6.75
CA LEU A 198 -16.05 -5.87 -5.40
C LEU A 198 -16.71 -6.88 -4.46
N VAL A 199 -18.04 -6.99 -4.59
CA VAL A 199 -18.84 -7.91 -3.78
C VAL A 199 -19.04 -9.19 -4.57
N HIS A 200 -18.49 -10.28 -4.09
CA HIS A 200 -18.73 -11.59 -4.68
C HIS A 200 -20.13 -12.09 -4.31
N ALA A 201 -20.81 -12.67 -5.30
CA ALA A 201 -22.06 -13.38 -5.02
C ALA A 201 -21.79 -14.53 -4.02
N PRO A 202 -22.70 -14.79 -3.07
CA PRO A 202 -22.49 -15.83 -2.05
C PRO A 202 -22.26 -17.23 -2.62
N ASP A 203 -22.62 -17.46 -3.86
CA ASP A 203 -22.48 -18.75 -4.56
C ASP A 203 -21.21 -18.86 -5.43
N GLN A 204 -20.37 -17.81 -5.48
CA GLN A 204 -19.11 -17.92 -6.21
C GLN A 204 -18.09 -18.71 -5.39
N PRO A 205 -17.32 -19.61 -6.04
CA PRO A 205 -16.29 -20.37 -5.32
C PRO A 205 -15.34 -19.40 -4.64
N ASN A 206 -15.08 -19.70 -3.37
CA ASN A 206 -14.11 -18.96 -2.58
C ASN A 206 -12.82 -18.78 -3.39
N TRP A 207 -12.28 -17.55 -3.37
CA TRP A 207 -11.04 -17.22 -4.03
C TRP A 207 -9.94 -18.20 -3.62
N LEU A 208 -9.41 -18.94 -4.61
CA LEU A 208 -8.31 -19.88 -4.37
C LEU A 208 -7.01 -19.09 -4.31
N VAL A 209 -6.34 -19.14 -3.15
CA VAL A 209 -4.99 -18.59 -3.03
C VAL A 209 -4.07 -19.43 -3.93
N PRO A 210 -3.35 -18.83 -4.87
CA PRO A 210 -2.46 -19.58 -5.75
C PRO A 210 -1.29 -20.14 -4.97
N ASP A 211 -0.74 -21.25 -5.44
CA ASP A 211 0.50 -21.83 -4.91
C ASP A 211 1.66 -20.80 -5.07
N LEU A 212 2.13 -20.25 -3.95
CA LEU A 212 3.19 -19.22 -3.96
C LEU A 212 4.48 -19.72 -4.63
N SER A 213 4.74 -21.04 -4.60
CA SER A 213 5.92 -21.62 -5.24
C SER A 213 5.88 -21.54 -6.77
N LYS A 214 4.69 -21.33 -7.32
CA LYS A 214 4.45 -21.19 -8.77
C LYS A 214 4.31 -19.75 -9.24
N LEU A 215 4.27 -18.80 -8.30
CA LEU A 215 4.18 -17.40 -8.66
C LEU A 215 5.51 -16.89 -9.21
N GLU A 216 5.44 -16.22 -10.35
CA GLU A 216 6.59 -15.58 -10.96
C GLU A 216 6.65 -14.11 -10.53
N PRO A 217 7.79 -13.65 -9.96
CA PRO A 217 7.99 -12.23 -9.71
C PRO A 217 7.92 -11.44 -11.03
N ILE A 218 7.34 -10.25 -11.00
CA ILE A 218 7.30 -9.34 -12.16
C ILE A 218 8.72 -8.89 -12.54
N SER A 219 9.61 -8.75 -11.53
CA SER A 219 10.95 -8.22 -11.71
C SER A 219 11.97 -9.15 -11.02
N PRO A 220 13.18 -9.27 -11.58
CA PRO A 220 14.31 -9.95 -10.92
C PRO A 220 14.88 -9.11 -9.77
N PHE A 221 14.28 -7.96 -9.45
CA PHE A 221 14.71 -7.05 -8.40
C PHE A 221 13.65 -6.94 -7.31
N TRP A 222 14.11 -6.76 -6.07
CA TRP A 222 13.31 -6.24 -4.97
C TRP A 222 13.42 -4.72 -4.93
N MET A 223 12.34 -4.05 -4.61
CA MET A 223 12.36 -2.66 -4.22
C MET A 223 12.71 -2.56 -2.74
N CYS A 224 13.62 -1.67 -2.40
CA CYS A 224 13.91 -1.32 -1.02
C CYS A 224 13.45 0.11 -0.77
N PHE A 225 12.57 0.28 0.20
CA PHE A 225 12.07 1.57 0.65
C PHE A 225 12.56 1.84 2.06
N VAL A 226 13.05 3.06 2.31
CA VAL A 226 13.22 3.59 3.66
C VAL A 226 12.29 4.77 3.78
N ARG A 227 11.29 4.69 4.65
CA ARG A 227 10.22 5.66 4.71
C ARG A 227 9.97 6.21 6.10
N ALA A 228 9.60 7.48 6.14
CA ALA A 228 9.10 8.17 7.31
C ALA A 228 7.70 8.71 7.01
N VAL A 229 6.75 8.43 7.89
CA VAL A 229 5.39 8.97 7.80
C VAL A 229 5.26 10.08 8.83
N VAL A 230 4.87 11.27 8.37
CA VAL A 230 4.71 12.46 9.20
C VAL A 230 3.24 12.85 9.24
N ASP A 231 2.67 12.86 10.43
CA ASP A 231 1.31 13.33 10.63
C ASP A 231 1.19 14.83 10.36
N ALA A 232 0.14 15.20 9.64
CA ALA A 232 -0.13 16.61 9.31
C ALA A 232 -0.68 17.43 10.48
N THR A 233 -0.98 16.81 11.60
CA THR A 233 -1.54 17.49 12.78
C THR A 233 -0.57 17.45 13.97
N PRO A 234 -0.39 18.56 14.68
CA PRO A 234 -0.86 19.91 14.37
C PRO A 234 -0.10 20.53 13.19
N VAL A 235 -0.78 21.36 12.40
CA VAL A 235 -0.27 21.92 11.13
C VAL A 235 0.96 22.82 11.32
N ASP A 236 1.00 23.57 12.42
CA ASP A 236 2.09 24.49 12.76
C ASP A 236 3.45 23.79 12.94
N LYS A 237 3.46 22.50 13.31
CA LYS A 237 4.69 21.70 13.47
C LYS A 237 5.03 20.83 12.26
N MET A 238 4.25 20.89 11.20
CA MET A 238 4.44 20.04 10.03
C MET A 238 5.81 20.23 9.38
N ALA A 239 6.22 21.50 9.19
CA ALA A 239 7.49 21.83 8.56
C ALA A 239 8.70 21.33 9.38
N GLU A 240 8.65 21.47 10.72
CA GLU A 240 9.67 20.98 11.63
C GLU A 240 9.80 19.45 11.57
N ARG A 241 8.68 18.74 11.66
CA ARG A 241 8.65 17.27 11.59
C ARG A 241 9.11 16.73 10.24
N MET A 242 8.76 17.43 9.15
CA MET A 242 9.25 17.06 7.82
C MET A 242 10.75 17.26 7.70
N ALA A 243 11.30 18.38 8.24
CA ALA A 243 12.75 18.61 8.27
C ALA A 243 13.48 17.52 9.08
N GLU A 244 12.91 17.13 10.20
CA GLU A 244 13.44 16.02 11.01
C GLU A 244 13.42 14.68 10.26
N ALA A 245 12.30 14.35 9.58
CA ALA A 245 12.18 13.15 8.75
C ALA A 245 13.23 13.13 7.62
N HIS A 246 13.45 14.26 6.93
CA HIS A 246 14.50 14.38 5.91
C HIS A 246 15.89 14.21 6.49
N GLY A 247 16.17 14.80 7.67
CA GLY A 247 17.46 14.61 8.33
C GLY A 247 17.74 13.15 8.67
N ARG A 248 16.74 12.42 9.15
CA ARG A 248 16.85 10.98 9.44
C ARG A 248 17.07 10.16 8.16
N LEU A 249 16.33 10.43 7.09
CA LEU A 249 16.52 9.74 5.81
C LEU A 249 17.91 10.03 5.23
N GLY A 250 18.40 11.27 5.32
CA GLY A 250 19.76 11.63 4.90
C GLY A 250 20.85 10.92 5.72
N ALA A 251 20.63 10.71 7.03
CA ALA A 251 21.55 9.93 7.86
C ALA A 251 21.60 8.45 7.42
N VAL A 252 20.45 7.86 7.10
CA VAL A 252 20.38 6.47 6.54
C VAL A 252 21.07 6.40 5.20
N GLU A 253 20.87 7.37 4.32
CA GLU A 253 21.53 7.42 3.00
C GLU A 253 23.06 7.43 3.16
N GLN A 254 23.59 8.26 4.06
CA GLN A 254 25.03 8.29 4.39
C GLN A 254 25.52 6.98 4.99
N GLN A 255 24.78 6.39 5.93
CA GLN A 255 25.16 5.12 6.58
C GLN A 255 25.22 3.97 5.57
N LEU A 256 24.39 4.00 4.54
CA LEU A 256 24.30 2.97 3.51
C LEU A 256 25.08 3.33 2.24
N GLU A 257 25.85 4.40 2.26
CA GLU A 257 26.71 4.79 1.14
C GLU A 257 27.69 3.67 0.79
N GLY A 258 27.80 3.38 -0.50
CA GLY A 258 28.62 2.27 -1.00
C GLY A 258 27.97 0.88 -0.90
N VAL A 259 26.86 0.74 -0.17
CA VAL A 259 26.06 -0.48 -0.09
C VAL A 259 24.84 -0.39 -1.00
N TYR A 260 24.09 0.69 -0.87
CA TYR A 260 22.91 0.98 -1.71
C TYR A 260 23.08 2.31 -2.42
N ARG A 261 22.59 2.36 -3.64
CA ARG A 261 22.47 3.59 -4.39
C ARG A 261 21.00 4.02 -4.41
N PHE A 262 20.65 4.95 -3.54
CA PHE A 262 19.32 5.54 -3.55
C PHE A 262 19.12 6.42 -4.79
N MET A 263 17.93 6.36 -5.36
CA MET A 263 17.57 7.08 -6.57
C MET A 263 16.11 7.51 -6.55
N VAL A 264 15.80 8.60 -7.20
CA VAL A 264 14.42 8.99 -7.48
C VAL A 264 13.98 8.30 -8.76
N PHE A 265 12.95 7.48 -8.65
CA PHE A 265 12.29 6.93 -9.83
C PHE A 265 11.45 8.00 -10.53
N ASP A 266 11.14 7.78 -11.81
CA ASP A 266 10.20 8.65 -12.51
C ASP A 266 8.89 8.73 -11.70
N ARG A 267 8.50 9.95 -11.32
CA ARG A 267 7.29 10.20 -10.54
C ARG A 267 6.05 9.58 -11.20
N ARG A 268 6.02 9.49 -12.53
CA ARG A 268 4.93 8.90 -13.30
C ARG A 268 4.74 7.41 -13.01
N ALA A 269 5.77 6.69 -12.58
CA ALA A 269 5.66 5.30 -12.15
C ALA A 269 4.81 5.12 -10.87
N PHE A 270 4.61 6.22 -10.11
CA PHE A 270 3.81 6.25 -8.89
C PHE A 270 2.51 7.05 -9.05
N ASP A 271 2.16 7.38 -10.29
CA ASP A 271 0.93 8.14 -10.57
C ASP A 271 -0.28 7.22 -10.46
N THR A 272 -1.07 7.43 -9.44
CA THR A 272 -2.33 6.71 -9.21
C THR A 272 -3.55 7.49 -9.73
N ARG A 273 -3.33 8.68 -10.33
CA ARG A 273 -4.42 9.48 -10.92
C ARG A 273 -4.96 8.79 -12.17
N TYR A 274 -6.27 8.80 -12.27
CA TYR A 274 -6.99 8.14 -13.34
C TYR A 274 -7.88 9.17 -14.07
N GLN A 275 -7.82 9.20 -15.39
CA GLN A 275 -8.58 10.14 -16.24
C GLN A 275 -9.60 9.44 -17.15
N GLY A 276 -9.71 8.14 -17.07
CA GLY A 276 -10.44 7.29 -18.00
C GLY A 276 -9.51 6.74 -19.07
N ASP A 277 -9.91 5.62 -19.65
CA ASP A 277 -9.24 5.11 -20.84
C ASP A 277 -9.74 5.99 -21.99
N ASP A 278 -8.84 6.72 -22.65
CA ASP A 278 -9.12 7.25 -23.98
C ASP A 278 -9.30 6.02 -24.88
N GLU A 279 -10.56 5.77 -25.29
CA GLU A 279 -10.92 4.75 -26.28
C GLU A 279 -10.28 5.03 -27.63
#